data_460e0f7dfa1600501bd23b86f09e0803
#
_entry.id   460e0f7dfa1600501bd23b86f09e0803
#
_cell.length_a   1.000
_cell.length_b   1.000
_cell.length_c   1.000
_cell.angle_alpha   90.00
_cell.angle_beta   90.00
_cell.angle_gamma   90.00
#
_symmetry.space_group_name_H-M   'P 1'
#
loop_
_entity.id
_entity.type
_entity.pdbx_description
1 polymer ?
#
loop_
_entity_poly.entity_id
_entity_poly.type
_entity_poly.pdbx_seq_one_letter_code
_entity_poly.pdbx_strand_id
1 'polypeptide(L)'
;FLSIIFLPFCIYLIFWIPELLHNENTLVDKHSQMIDYHFSNTDQKAHPYSSPWYTWPLMIRPIGYFFNSESIIATGGDSIEIFTAIHLFPNPALNLLSFIAVIILSFKWIEQIAKSYGTKKVTEDTYVMSIILIGFYANFVPWAVASRSTFIYHYQPSACFYFMALAFLLYRITDTIKTENMTIYYLTLLLVLVSAVYCPRLPL
;
A
#
# COMPACT_ATOMS: atom_id res chain seq x y z
N PHE A 1 15.59 -20.36 -9.00
CA PHE A 1 16.03 -19.56 -7.83
C PHE A 1 17.03 -18.47 -8.25
N LEU A 2 18.12 -18.84 -8.95
CA LEU A 2 19.13 -17.86 -9.42
C LEU A 2 18.51 -16.74 -10.29
N SER A 3 17.60 -17.06 -11.19
CA SER A 3 16.97 -16.07 -12.08
C SER A 3 16.09 -15.06 -11.34
N ILE A 4 15.45 -15.47 -10.25
CA ILE A 4 14.55 -14.60 -9.47
C ILE A 4 15.33 -13.55 -8.65
N ILE A 5 16.56 -13.86 -8.25
CA ILE A 5 17.40 -12.95 -7.46
C ILE A 5 18.41 -12.24 -8.37
N PHE A 6 19.09 -12.99 -9.21
CA PHE A 6 20.20 -12.46 -10.01
C PHE A 6 19.74 -11.48 -11.09
N LEU A 7 18.64 -11.80 -11.81
CA LEU A 7 18.14 -10.94 -12.87
C LEU A 7 17.64 -9.56 -12.33
N PRO A 8 16.79 -9.48 -11.28
CA PRO A 8 16.43 -8.20 -10.69
C PRO A 8 17.64 -7.42 -10.15
N PHE A 9 18.62 -8.10 -9.57
CA PHE A 9 19.84 -7.46 -9.12
C PHE A 9 20.65 -6.86 -10.28
N CYS A 10 20.83 -7.58 -11.38
CA CYS A 10 21.50 -7.06 -12.57
C CYS A 10 20.74 -5.88 -13.17
N ILE A 11 19.41 -5.96 -13.27
CA ILE A 11 18.58 -4.85 -13.75
C ILE A 11 18.74 -3.63 -12.83
N TYR A 12 18.72 -3.83 -11.54
CA TYR A 12 18.95 -2.78 -10.55
C TYR A 12 20.30 -2.07 -10.77
N LEU A 13 21.38 -2.80 -10.94
CA LEU A 13 22.70 -2.23 -11.21
C LEU A 13 22.73 -1.45 -12.55
N ILE A 14 22.06 -1.96 -13.58
CA ILE A 14 21.98 -1.28 -14.88
C ILE A 14 21.30 0.09 -14.75
N PHE A 15 20.24 0.22 -13.94
CA PHE A 15 19.56 1.48 -13.70
C PHE A 15 20.43 2.54 -13.00
N TRP A 16 21.48 2.12 -12.27
CA TRP A 16 22.42 3.05 -11.64
C TRP A 16 23.52 3.56 -12.59
N ILE A 17 23.73 2.93 -13.74
CA ILE A 17 24.81 3.31 -14.68
C ILE A 17 24.75 4.79 -15.07
N PRO A 18 23.61 5.39 -15.49
CA PRO A 18 23.57 6.78 -15.87
C PRO A 18 23.97 7.72 -14.73
N GLU A 19 23.55 7.43 -13.51
CA GLU A 19 23.87 8.23 -12.32
C GLU A 19 25.37 8.16 -11.99
N LEU A 20 25.95 6.95 -12.04
CA LEU A 20 27.37 6.73 -11.77
C LEU A 20 28.30 7.31 -12.82
N LEU A 21 27.83 7.46 -14.07
CA LEU A 21 28.61 8.09 -15.12
C LEU A 21 28.64 9.62 -15.03
N HIS A 22 27.65 10.24 -14.37
CA HIS A 22 27.50 11.69 -14.27
C HIS A 22 27.95 12.26 -12.91
N ASN A 23 28.07 11.41 -11.90
CA ASN A 23 28.42 11.81 -10.54
C ASN A 23 29.69 11.12 -10.05
N GLU A 24 30.48 11.81 -9.23
CA GLU A 24 31.71 11.28 -8.64
C GLU A 24 31.47 10.27 -7.50
N ASN A 25 30.23 10.17 -7.01
CA ASN A 25 29.87 9.30 -5.91
C ASN A 25 29.77 7.83 -6.36
N THR A 26 30.26 6.93 -5.54
CA THR A 26 30.11 5.49 -5.78
C THR A 26 28.69 5.00 -5.47
N LEU A 27 28.34 3.79 -5.94
CA LEU A 27 27.06 3.15 -5.61
C LEU A 27 26.88 3.00 -4.08
N VAL A 28 27.97 2.70 -3.36
CA VAL A 28 27.95 2.56 -1.91
C VAL A 28 27.66 3.89 -1.22
N ASP A 29 28.27 4.99 -1.68
CA ASP A 29 28.04 6.33 -1.13
C ASP A 29 26.56 6.75 -1.31
N LYS A 30 25.99 6.47 -2.49
CA LYS A 30 24.57 6.76 -2.75
C LYS A 30 23.64 5.98 -1.82
N HIS A 31 23.90 4.68 -1.61
CA HIS A 31 23.10 3.87 -0.69
C HIS A 31 23.28 4.31 0.77
N SER A 32 24.50 4.69 1.16
CA SER A 32 24.75 5.24 2.49
C SER A 32 23.95 6.53 2.71
N GLN A 33 23.98 7.47 1.75
CA GLN A 33 23.17 8.69 1.81
C GLN A 33 21.68 8.42 1.90
N MET A 34 21.16 7.42 1.16
CA MET A 34 19.76 7.02 1.24
C MET A 34 19.40 6.47 2.62
N ILE A 35 20.25 5.62 3.18
CA ILE A 35 20.09 5.07 4.53
C ILE A 35 20.10 6.20 5.55
N ASP A 36 21.12 7.06 5.52
CA ASP A 36 21.25 8.20 6.43
C ASP A 36 20.02 9.13 6.36
N TYR A 37 19.51 9.38 5.16
CA TYR A 37 18.29 10.16 4.98
C TYR A 37 17.06 9.53 5.65
N HIS A 38 16.92 8.20 5.61
CA HIS A 38 15.81 7.49 6.23
C HIS A 38 15.89 7.40 7.75
N PHE A 39 17.12 7.41 8.30
CA PHE A 39 17.39 7.30 9.73
C PHE A 39 17.80 8.62 10.39
N SER A 40 17.95 9.72 9.63
CA SER A 40 18.19 11.03 10.23
C SER A 40 16.98 11.46 11.07
N ASN A 41 17.26 11.97 12.27
CA ASN A 41 16.25 12.51 13.20
C ASN A 41 15.65 13.82 12.67
N THR A 42 14.94 13.74 11.56
CA THR A 42 14.12 14.86 11.09
C THR A 42 12.82 14.83 11.89
N ASP A 43 12.48 15.95 12.48
CA ASP A 43 11.28 16.10 13.31
C ASP A 43 10.05 15.60 12.52
N GLN A 44 9.46 14.47 12.93
CA GLN A 44 8.30 13.87 12.27
C GLN A 44 7.09 14.82 12.23
N LYS A 45 7.09 15.85 13.07
CA LYS A 45 6.03 16.87 13.13
C LYS A 45 6.28 18.05 12.18
N ALA A 46 7.40 18.08 11.46
CA ALA A 46 7.77 19.21 10.61
C ALA A 46 6.82 19.44 9.42
N HIS A 47 6.01 18.45 9.03
CA HIS A 47 5.08 18.59 7.90
C HIS A 47 3.62 18.33 8.31
N PRO A 48 2.67 19.24 7.97
CA PRO A 48 1.27 19.14 8.39
C PRO A 48 0.57 17.85 8.00
N TYR A 49 0.96 17.23 6.88
CA TYR A 49 0.41 15.97 6.36
C TYR A 49 1.22 14.72 6.75
N SER A 50 2.23 14.86 7.61
CA SER A 50 2.98 13.71 8.11
C SER A 50 2.07 12.75 8.88
N SER A 51 2.22 11.46 8.64
CA SER A 51 1.43 10.42 9.29
C SER A 51 2.28 9.19 9.60
N PRO A 52 2.18 8.63 10.81
CA PRO A 52 2.89 7.41 11.18
C PRO A 52 2.40 6.20 10.38
N TRP A 53 3.29 5.27 10.05
CA TRP A 53 3.03 4.10 9.23
C TRP A 53 1.82 3.25 9.68
N TYR A 54 1.62 3.08 10.99
CA TYR A 54 0.52 2.30 11.56
C TYR A 54 -0.87 2.93 11.36
N THR A 55 -0.94 4.19 10.96
CA THR A 55 -2.20 4.91 10.70
C THR A 55 -2.68 4.75 9.25
N TRP A 56 -1.80 4.30 8.34
CA TRP A 56 -2.12 4.23 6.90
C TRP A 56 -3.21 3.21 6.55
N PRO A 57 -3.25 2.01 7.15
CA PRO A 57 -4.36 1.09 6.91
C PRO A 57 -5.72 1.66 7.27
N LEU A 58 -5.78 2.57 8.25
CA LEU A 58 -6.99 3.25 8.70
C LEU A 58 -7.22 4.58 8.00
N MET A 59 -6.31 5.01 7.12
CA MET A 59 -6.42 6.25 6.33
C MET A 59 -6.67 7.49 7.20
N ILE A 60 -6.06 7.56 8.38
CA ILE A 60 -6.37 8.61 9.38
C ILE A 60 -6.01 10.01 8.85
N ARG A 61 -4.99 10.12 8.00
CA ARG A 61 -4.55 11.40 7.45
C ARG A 61 -4.31 11.30 5.94
N PRO A 62 -5.11 12.01 5.12
CA PRO A 62 -4.85 12.16 3.69
C PRO A 62 -3.60 13.01 3.47
N ILE A 63 -3.10 13.06 2.24
CA ILE A 63 -2.06 14.01 1.85
C ILE A 63 -2.60 14.98 0.80
N GLY A 64 -2.32 16.29 0.98
CA GLY A 64 -2.62 17.32 0.01
C GLY A 64 -1.49 17.42 -1.02
N TYR A 65 -1.84 17.32 -2.28
CA TYR A 65 -0.92 17.53 -3.42
C TYR A 65 -1.01 18.91 -4.01
N PHE A 66 -2.17 19.55 -3.89
CA PHE A 66 -2.40 20.87 -4.44
C PHE A 66 -3.39 21.63 -3.56
N PHE A 67 -3.12 22.91 -3.37
CA PHE A 67 -4.04 23.84 -2.72
C PHE A 67 -3.90 25.20 -3.42
N ASN A 68 -5.02 25.77 -3.85
CA ASN A 68 -5.10 27.11 -4.40
C ASN A 68 -6.30 27.83 -3.78
N SER A 69 -6.16 29.13 -3.49
CA SER A 69 -7.25 29.99 -3.08
C SER A 69 -7.34 31.19 -4.03
N GLU A 70 -8.52 31.44 -4.55
CA GLU A 70 -8.82 32.57 -5.42
C GLU A 70 -9.97 33.37 -4.83
N SER A 71 -9.78 34.69 -4.73
CA SER A 71 -10.85 35.60 -4.33
C SER A 71 -11.56 36.15 -5.57
N ILE A 72 -12.84 35.88 -5.71
CA ILE A 72 -13.68 36.39 -6.79
C ILE A 72 -14.61 37.43 -6.21
N ILE A 73 -14.70 38.61 -6.85
CA ILE A 73 -15.67 39.62 -6.49
C ILE A 73 -17.03 39.25 -7.12
N ALA A 74 -18.00 38.91 -6.27
CA ALA A 74 -19.36 38.61 -6.72
C ALA A 74 -20.07 39.88 -7.23
N THR A 75 -21.10 39.72 -8.04
CA THR A 75 -21.86 40.80 -8.69
C THR A 75 -22.54 41.77 -7.70
N GLY A 76 -22.40 41.56 -6.40
CA GLY A 76 -22.91 42.41 -5.32
C GLY A 76 -21.83 43.17 -4.53
N GLY A 77 -20.54 43.04 -4.88
CA GLY A 77 -19.41 43.67 -4.20
C GLY A 77 -18.79 42.83 -3.07
N ASP A 78 -19.39 41.69 -2.73
CA ASP A 78 -18.86 40.77 -1.73
C ASP A 78 -17.72 39.93 -2.31
N SER A 79 -16.63 39.74 -1.57
CA SER A 79 -15.54 38.82 -1.95
C SER A 79 -15.85 37.41 -1.52
N ILE A 80 -15.86 36.49 -2.49
CA ILE A 80 -16.00 35.05 -2.24
C ILE A 80 -14.63 34.42 -2.43
N GLU A 81 -14.13 33.70 -1.43
CA GLU A 81 -12.92 32.86 -1.56
C GLU A 81 -13.31 31.48 -2.05
N ILE A 82 -12.70 31.07 -3.16
CA ILE A 82 -12.84 29.71 -3.71
C ILE A 82 -11.56 28.96 -3.41
N PHE A 83 -11.70 27.82 -2.73
CA PHE A 83 -10.60 26.91 -2.44
C PHE A 83 -10.62 25.72 -3.40
N THR A 84 -9.47 25.45 -4.02
CA THR A 84 -9.27 24.23 -4.82
C THR A 84 -8.19 23.39 -4.13
N ALA A 85 -8.53 22.15 -3.77
CA ALA A 85 -7.59 21.26 -3.12
C ALA A 85 -7.63 19.87 -3.78
N ILE A 86 -6.44 19.27 -3.98
CA ILE A 86 -6.30 17.89 -4.47
C ILE A 86 -5.65 17.07 -3.36
N HIS A 87 -6.37 16.07 -2.88
CA HIS A 87 -5.91 15.17 -1.83
C HIS A 87 -5.82 13.73 -2.34
N LEU A 88 -4.76 13.03 -1.94
CA LEU A 88 -4.70 11.57 -2.05
C LEU A 88 -5.45 10.96 -0.87
N PHE A 89 -6.51 10.24 -1.19
CA PHE A 89 -7.26 9.47 -0.22
C PHE A 89 -7.66 8.13 -0.85
N PRO A 90 -7.22 6.99 -0.30
CA PRO A 90 -7.59 5.68 -0.82
C PRO A 90 -9.10 5.44 -0.70
N ASN A 91 -9.66 4.54 -1.51
CA ASN A 91 -11.06 4.09 -1.33
C ASN A 91 -11.20 3.41 0.04
N PRO A 92 -12.01 3.95 0.98
CA PRO A 92 -12.05 3.45 2.35
C PRO A 92 -12.50 1.99 2.47
N ALA A 93 -13.51 1.60 1.70
CA ALA A 93 -14.04 0.24 1.75
C ALA A 93 -12.98 -0.77 1.26
N LEU A 94 -12.39 -0.52 0.10
CA LEU A 94 -11.36 -1.41 -0.44
C LEU A 94 -10.14 -1.48 0.45
N ASN A 95 -9.67 -0.34 0.97
CA ASN A 95 -8.49 -0.30 1.82
C ASN A 95 -8.68 -1.09 3.12
N LEU A 96 -9.81 -0.88 3.81
CA LEU A 96 -10.11 -1.59 5.05
C LEU A 96 -10.31 -3.09 4.83
N LEU A 97 -11.11 -3.47 3.81
CA LEU A 97 -11.33 -4.88 3.49
C LEU A 97 -10.04 -5.59 3.11
N SER A 98 -9.18 -4.92 2.36
CA SER A 98 -7.88 -5.46 1.95
C SER A 98 -6.93 -5.63 3.14
N PHE A 99 -6.92 -4.68 4.07
CA PHE A 99 -6.11 -4.81 5.28
C PHE A 99 -6.62 -5.94 6.19
N ILE A 100 -7.95 -6.09 6.35
CA ILE A 100 -8.56 -7.22 7.05
C ILE A 100 -8.17 -8.54 6.36
N ALA A 101 -8.17 -8.56 5.02
CA ALA A 101 -7.75 -9.75 4.27
C ALA A 101 -6.29 -10.13 4.56
N VAL A 102 -5.37 -9.16 4.64
CA VAL A 102 -3.97 -9.41 5.03
C VAL A 102 -3.90 -10.05 6.42
N ILE A 103 -4.67 -9.54 7.39
CA ILE A 103 -4.70 -10.10 8.75
C ILE A 103 -5.18 -11.55 8.71
N ILE A 104 -6.32 -11.82 8.06
CA ILE A 104 -6.88 -13.18 7.95
C ILE A 104 -5.88 -14.12 7.26
N LEU A 105 -5.28 -13.70 6.15
CA LEU A 105 -4.31 -14.52 5.43
C LEU A 105 -3.04 -14.77 6.25
N SER A 106 -2.61 -13.81 7.06
CA SER A 106 -1.45 -13.98 7.95
C SER A 106 -1.69 -15.10 8.97
N PHE A 107 -2.85 -15.12 9.61
CA PHE A 107 -3.21 -16.21 10.53
C PHE A 107 -3.30 -17.56 9.81
N LYS A 108 -3.97 -17.61 8.66
CA LYS A 108 -4.08 -18.85 7.87
C LYS A 108 -2.71 -19.33 7.39
N TRP A 109 -1.84 -18.43 6.98
CA TRP A 109 -0.49 -18.75 6.54
C TRP A 109 0.35 -19.34 7.66
N ILE A 110 0.32 -18.75 8.86
CA ILE A 110 1.01 -19.28 10.05
C ILE A 110 0.51 -20.68 10.36
N GLU A 111 -0.82 -20.91 10.37
CA GLU A 111 -1.41 -22.21 10.59
C GLU A 111 -0.95 -23.26 9.56
N GLN A 112 -0.94 -22.89 8.26
CA GLN A 112 -0.52 -23.80 7.19
C GLN A 112 0.98 -24.09 7.23
N ILE A 113 1.82 -23.10 7.55
CA ILE A 113 3.26 -23.33 7.75
C ILE A 113 3.50 -24.28 8.91
N ALA A 114 2.81 -24.09 10.03
CA ALA A 114 2.92 -25.01 11.19
C ALA A 114 2.54 -26.45 10.82
N LYS A 115 1.44 -26.64 10.08
CA LYS A 115 1.01 -27.95 9.57
C LYS A 115 2.01 -28.55 8.58
N SER A 116 2.58 -27.71 7.71
CA SER A 116 3.56 -28.15 6.70
C SER A 116 4.86 -28.65 7.35
N TYR A 117 5.24 -28.08 8.49
CA TYR A 117 6.44 -28.50 9.21
C TYR A 117 6.32 -29.97 9.68
N GLY A 118 5.12 -30.38 10.14
CA GLY A 118 4.86 -31.76 10.54
C GLY A 118 4.71 -32.73 9.39
N THR A 119 4.12 -32.30 8.26
CA THR A 119 3.81 -33.16 7.10
C THR A 119 4.86 -33.14 5.99
N LYS A 120 5.78 -32.17 6.03
CA LYS A 120 6.75 -31.84 4.96
C LYS A 120 6.12 -31.56 3.59
N LYS A 121 4.82 -31.19 3.58
CA LYS A 121 4.08 -30.84 2.35
C LYS A 121 3.60 -29.40 2.44
N VAL A 122 3.94 -28.62 1.42
CA VAL A 122 3.49 -27.23 1.26
C VAL A 122 2.40 -27.21 0.19
N THR A 123 1.27 -26.59 0.47
CA THR A 123 0.16 -26.46 -0.49
C THR A 123 0.39 -25.28 -1.44
N GLU A 124 -0.26 -25.29 -2.60
CA GLU A 124 -0.22 -24.14 -3.54
C GLU A 124 -0.70 -22.85 -2.87
N ASP A 125 -1.76 -22.93 -2.08
CA ASP A 125 -2.27 -21.79 -1.30
C ASP A 125 -1.20 -21.20 -0.39
N THR A 126 -0.39 -22.04 0.26
CA THR A 126 0.70 -21.58 1.13
C THR A 126 1.73 -20.79 0.33
N TYR A 127 2.08 -21.22 -0.89
CA TYR A 127 2.99 -20.47 -1.75
C TYR A 127 2.40 -19.12 -2.17
N VAL A 128 1.13 -19.08 -2.59
CA VAL A 128 0.45 -17.84 -2.99
C VAL A 128 0.39 -16.87 -1.82
N MET A 129 -0.05 -17.34 -0.64
CA MET A 129 -0.08 -16.51 0.56
C MET A 129 1.32 -16.01 0.95
N SER A 130 2.37 -16.82 0.79
CA SER A 130 3.75 -16.42 1.08
C SER A 130 4.19 -15.25 0.20
N ILE A 131 3.93 -15.31 -1.12
CA ILE A 131 4.28 -14.23 -2.05
C ILE A 131 3.55 -12.94 -1.67
N ILE A 132 2.25 -13.02 -1.42
CA ILE A 132 1.42 -11.86 -1.06
C ILE A 132 1.89 -11.24 0.24
N LEU A 133 2.06 -12.04 1.29
CA LEU A 133 2.39 -11.55 2.63
C LEU A 133 3.83 -11.04 2.73
N ILE A 134 4.79 -11.74 2.11
CA ILE A 134 6.17 -11.27 2.06
C ILE A 134 6.24 -9.94 1.30
N GLY A 135 5.57 -9.84 0.15
CA GLY A 135 5.49 -8.60 -0.61
C GLY A 135 4.85 -7.46 0.18
N PHE A 136 3.74 -7.72 0.90
CA PHE A 136 3.11 -6.73 1.75
C PHE A 136 4.03 -6.28 2.89
N TYR A 137 4.54 -7.21 3.69
CA TYR A 137 5.35 -6.86 4.86
C TYR A 137 6.70 -6.28 4.50
N ALA A 138 7.33 -6.72 3.41
CA ALA A 138 8.60 -6.14 2.93
C ALA A 138 8.47 -4.67 2.54
N ASN A 139 7.29 -4.23 2.09
CA ASN A 139 7.04 -2.83 1.74
C ASN A 139 6.42 -2.01 2.89
N PHE A 140 5.84 -2.65 3.89
CA PHE A 140 5.13 -1.98 4.99
C PHE A 140 5.99 -1.84 6.25
N VAL A 141 6.61 -2.93 6.68
CA VAL A 141 7.33 -2.99 7.97
C VAL A 141 8.56 -2.06 8.05
N PRO A 142 9.34 -1.84 6.96
CA PRO A 142 10.49 -0.95 7.03
C PRO A 142 10.16 0.48 7.48
N TRP A 143 8.92 0.93 7.27
CA TRP A 143 8.49 2.25 7.72
C TRP A 143 8.35 2.37 9.25
N ALA A 144 8.34 1.25 9.96
CA ALA A 144 8.33 1.23 11.42
C ALA A 144 9.62 1.80 12.04
N VAL A 145 10.74 1.72 11.31
CA VAL A 145 12.06 2.16 11.76
C VAL A 145 12.52 3.47 11.11
N ALA A 146 11.74 4.02 10.18
CA ALA A 146 12.05 5.30 9.55
C ALA A 146 11.87 6.45 10.55
N SER A 147 12.92 7.23 10.77
CA SER A 147 12.93 8.37 11.72
C SER A 147 12.47 9.70 11.10
N ARG A 148 12.36 9.78 9.76
CA ARG A 148 11.92 10.96 9.03
C ARG A 148 10.40 11.08 8.93
N SER A 149 9.92 12.24 8.50
CA SER A 149 8.50 12.44 8.17
C SER A 149 8.05 11.43 7.11
N THR A 150 6.99 10.70 7.44
CA THR A 150 6.36 9.72 6.56
C THR A 150 4.94 10.12 6.20
N PHE A 151 4.41 9.58 5.09
CA PHE A 151 3.14 9.98 4.51
C PHE A 151 2.41 8.77 3.96
N ILE A 152 1.09 8.84 3.84
CA ILE A 152 0.26 7.74 3.36
C ILE A 152 0.67 7.20 1.96
N TYR A 153 1.28 8.01 1.09
CA TYR A 153 1.74 7.53 -0.21
C TYR A 153 2.87 6.50 -0.13
N HIS A 154 3.62 6.45 0.98
CA HIS A 154 4.60 5.39 1.20
C HIS A 154 3.95 4.00 1.38
N TYR A 155 2.64 3.97 1.62
CA TYR A 155 1.86 2.73 1.69
C TYR A 155 1.51 2.16 0.31
N GLN A 156 1.63 2.96 -0.77
CA GLN A 156 1.24 2.54 -2.12
C GLN A 156 1.94 1.27 -2.63
N PRO A 157 3.25 1.04 -2.42
CA PRO A 157 3.87 -0.22 -2.83
C PRO A 157 3.25 -1.45 -2.15
N SER A 158 2.81 -1.31 -0.89
CA SER A 158 2.09 -2.37 -0.18
C SER A 158 0.68 -2.59 -0.74
N ALA A 159 0.10 -1.56 -1.41
CA ALA A 159 -1.27 -1.61 -1.92
C ALA A 159 -1.47 -2.73 -2.96
N CYS A 160 -0.49 -2.97 -3.81
CA CYS A 160 -0.54 -4.07 -4.79
C CYS A 160 -0.78 -5.41 -4.08
N PHE A 161 -0.08 -5.64 -2.98
CA PHE A 161 -0.13 -6.91 -2.24
C PHE A 161 -1.37 -7.03 -1.37
N TYR A 162 -1.84 -5.97 -0.71
CA TYR A 162 -3.06 -6.10 0.08
C TYR A 162 -4.31 -6.23 -0.81
N PHE A 163 -4.33 -5.65 -2.01
CA PHE A 163 -5.40 -5.93 -2.98
C PHE A 163 -5.34 -7.37 -3.49
N MET A 164 -4.15 -7.92 -3.71
CA MET A 164 -3.99 -9.34 -4.03
C MET A 164 -4.46 -10.23 -2.87
N ALA A 165 -4.23 -9.82 -1.62
CA ALA A 165 -4.72 -10.52 -0.44
C ALA A 165 -6.27 -10.57 -0.41
N LEU A 166 -6.92 -9.44 -0.69
CA LEU A 166 -8.37 -9.37 -0.79
C LEU A 166 -8.90 -10.25 -1.93
N ALA A 167 -8.31 -10.14 -3.12
CA ALA A 167 -8.70 -10.94 -4.27
C ALA A 167 -8.57 -12.44 -3.99
N PHE A 168 -7.45 -12.87 -3.41
CA PHE A 168 -7.23 -14.27 -3.04
C PHE A 168 -8.23 -14.75 -1.97
N LEU A 169 -8.47 -13.95 -0.94
CA LEU A 169 -9.45 -14.29 0.10
C LEU A 169 -10.86 -14.43 -0.49
N LEU A 170 -11.28 -13.48 -1.33
CA LEU A 170 -12.58 -13.53 -2.01
C LEU A 170 -12.68 -14.75 -2.92
N TYR A 171 -11.64 -15.06 -3.70
CA TYR A 171 -11.60 -16.26 -4.51
C TYR A 171 -11.85 -17.52 -3.68
N ARG A 172 -11.17 -17.66 -2.53
CA ARG A 172 -11.33 -18.83 -1.65
C ARG A 172 -12.72 -18.90 -1.00
N ILE A 173 -13.27 -17.74 -0.59
CA ILE A 173 -14.63 -17.67 -0.06
C ILE A 173 -15.65 -18.03 -1.15
N THR A 174 -15.53 -17.44 -2.32
CA THR A 174 -16.48 -17.66 -3.41
C THR A 174 -16.41 -19.08 -3.96
N ASP A 175 -15.23 -19.69 -4.04
CA ASP A 175 -15.07 -21.08 -4.45
C ASP A 175 -15.79 -22.02 -3.47
N THR A 176 -15.70 -21.75 -2.19
CA THR A 176 -16.43 -22.50 -1.14
C THR A 176 -17.95 -22.28 -1.25
N ILE A 177 -18.40 -21.02 -1.38
CA ILE A 177 -19.84 -20.68 -1.44
C ILE A 177 -20.47 -21.16 -2.75
N LYS A 178 -19.74 -21.11 -3.87
CA LYS A 178 -20.25 -21.53 -5.18
C LYS A 178 -20.73 -22.99 -5.18
N THR A 179 -20.10 -23.83 -4.39
CA THR A 179 -20.54 -25.23 -4.24
C THR A 179 -21.81 -25.37 -3.41
N GLU A 180 -22.15 -24.38 -2.58
CA GLU A 180 -23.25 -24.45 -1.62
C GLU A 180 -24.42 -23.52 -1.99
N ASN A 181 -24.14 -22.28 -2.40
CA ASN A 181 -25.19 -21.28 -2.68
C ASN A 181 -24.78 -20.18 -3.68
N MET A 182 -25.20 -20.32 -4.94
CA MET A 182 -24.92 -19.38 -6.02
C MET A 182 -25.44 -17.95 -5.75
N THR A 183 -26.53 -17.80 -5.02
CA THR A 183 -27.12 -16.48 -4.73
C THR A 183 -26.17 -15.67 -3.83
N ILE A 184 -25.65 -16.28 -2.78
CA ILE A 184 -24.68 -15.64 -1.89
C ILE A 184 -23.41 -15.27 -2.65
N TYR A 185 -22.95 -16.12 -3.58
CA TYR A 185 -21.82 -15.84 -4.45
C TYR A 185 -22.01 -14.53 -5.24
N TYR A 186 -23.13 -14.40 -5.97
CA TYR A 186 -23.39 -13.19 -6.76
C TYR A 186 -23.59 -11.95 -5.91
N LEU A 187 -24.23 -12.05 -4.73
CA LEU A 187 -24.38 -10.94 -3.79
C LEU A 187 -23.02 -10.46 -3.27
N THR A 188 -22.10 -11.38 -2.96
CA THR A 188 -20.75 -11.04 -2.52
C THR A 188 -19.96 -10.33 -3.61
N LEU A 189 -20.04 -10.81 -4.88
CA LEU A 189 -19.42 -10.14 -6.01
C LEU A 189 -19.98 -8.74 -6.23
N LEU A 190 -21.31 -8.59 -6.17
CA LEU A 190 -21.97 -7.30 -6.33
C LEU A 190 -21.53 -6.31 -5.24
N LEU A 191 -21.46 -6.75 -3.98
CA LEU A 191 -21.00 -5.92 -2.87
C LEU A 191 -19.58 -5.41 -3.09
N VAL A 192 -18.67 -6.28 -3.55
CA VAL A 192 -17.29 -5.90 -3.85
C VAL A 192 -17.23 -4.91 -5.00
N LEU A 193 -17.99 -5.15 -6.08
CA LEU A 193 -18.03 -4.24 -7.23
C LEU A 193 -18.60 -2.86 -6.83
N VAL A 194 -19.69 -2.82 -6.08
CA VAL A 194 -20.27 -1.57 -5.58
C VAL A 194 -19.29 -0.82 -4.69
N SER A 195 -18.60 -1.52 -3.77
CA SER A 195 -17.60 -0.90 -2.89
C SER A 195 -16.39 -0.37 -3.67
N ALA A 196 -16.01 -1.05 -4.77
CA ALA A 196 -14.91 -0.62 -5.63
C ALA A 196 -15.24 0.65 -6.44
N VAL A 197 -16.50 0.77 -6.90
CA VAL A 197 -16.96 1.90 -7.72
C VAL A 197 -17.38 3.08 -6.85
N TYR A 198 -17.90 2.83 -5.65
CA TYR A 198 -18.35 3.87 -4.73
C TYR A 198 -17.14 4.59 -4.12
N CYS A 199 -16.67 5.63 -4.82
CA CYS A 199 -15.79 6.64 -4.24
C CYS A 199 -16.70 7.76 -3.71
N PRO A 200 -16.84 7.96 -2.40
CA PRO A 200 -17.63 9.06 -1.89
C PRO A 200 -17.01 10.37 -2.43
N ARG A 201 -17.73 11.09 -3.26
CA ARG A 201 -17.44 12.49 -3.54
C ARG A 201 -17.75 13.23 -2.23
N LEU A 202 -16.74 13.34 -1.36
CA LEU A 202 -16.86 14.19 -0.19
C LEU A 202 -17.00 15.62 -0.70
N PRO A 203 -18.10 16.32 -0.42
CA PRO A 203 -18.16 17.74 -0.67
C PRO A 203 -17.10 18.38 0.23
N LEU A 204 -16.14 19.08 -0.39
CA LEU A 204 -15.15 19.90 0.27
C LEU A 204 -15.79 21.16 0.81
#